data_c62f834b1be94ab99297d5a3925312e6
#
_entry.id   c62f834b1be94ab99297d5a3925312e6
#
_cell.length_a   1.000
_cell.length_b   1.000
_cell.length_c   1.000
_cell.angle_alpha   90.00
_cell.angle_beta   90.00
_cell.angle_gamma   90.00
#
_symmetry.space_group_name_H-M   'P 1'
#
loop_
_entity.id
_entity.type
_entity.pdbx_description
1 polymer ?
#
loop_
_entity_poly.entity_id
_entity_poly.type
_entity_poly.pdbx_seq_one_letter_code
_entity_poly.pdbx_strand_id
1 'polypeptide(L)'
;AYIRTGSNYGAILTIYDWKNELDSHWLSPLVNQNNLIVSADFGIADTREVKRMIDRSFTEQKIRFQTEHKDGEQMDAGRRYQELKELRDAVANQGETLRFVTIRLYVSAKKLDELEERVTKIQSAVETAEYHCTVLLHEQKQEWQALLLPYKRQQKLSNARDGQILPGSAISDGNPFNFSYLSDPYSCYMGSTPTMGSFNFNLFTKTKKRLSYNALVYGAMGSGKSTLLKKLIEVQALFGDYVRILDPSGEYQPLVEALGGKYLSLDGR
;
A
#
# COMPACT_ATOMS: atom_id res chain seq x y z
N ALA A 1 -9.62 -22.42 16.25
CA ALA A 1 -8.34 -22.95 16.68
C ALA A 1 -7.49 -21.82 17.27
N TYR A 2 -6.77 -22.08 18.37
CA TYR A 2 -5.94 -21.07 19.04
C TYR A 2 -4.75 -21.73 19.74
N ILE A 3 -3.78 -20.92 20.09
CA ILE A 3 -2.68 -21.27 21.00
C ILE A 3 -2.83 -20.48 22.30
N ARG A 4 -2.26 -21.01 23.38
CA ARG A 4 -2.21 -20.32 24.65
C ARG A 4 -0.76 -19.98 24.99
N THR A 5 -0.48 -18.70 25.17
CA THR A 5 0.84 -18.18 25.54
C THR A 5 0.71 -17.44 26.89
N GLY A 6 1.11 -18.11 27.97
CA GLY A 6 0.92 -17.58 29.32
C GLY A 6 -0.57 -17.38 29.65
N SER A 7 -0.96 -16.14 29.93
CA SER A 7 -2.35 -15.73 30.22
C SER A 7 -3.17 -15.36 28.99
N ASN A 8 -2.55 -15.32 27.79
CA ASN A 8 -3.21 -14.86 26.57
C ASN A 8 -3.55 -16.02 25.63
N TYR A 9 -4.61 -15.81 24.84
CA TYR A 9 -4.99 -16.64 23.70
C TYR A 9 -4.46 -15.98 22.42
N GLY A 10 -3.96 -16.76 21.49
CA GLY A 10 -3.46 -16.27 20.21
C GLY A 10 -3.91 -17.15 19.04
N ALA A 11 -4.06 -16.55 17.88
CA ALA A 11 -4.32 -17.24 16.63
C ALA A 11 -3.41 -16.70 15.52
N ILE A 12 -2.96 -17.58 14.65
CA ILE A 12 -2.20 -17.23 13.46
C ILE A 12 -3.07 -17.50 12.25
N LEU A 13 -3.29 -16.45 11.47
CA LEU A 13 -3.92 -16.54 10.16
C LEU A 13 -2.83 -16.55 9.09
N THR A 14 -2.95 -17.42 8.13
CA THR A 14 -2.02 -17.50 7.00
C THR A 14 -2.74 -17.04 5.75
N ILE A 15 -2.12 -16.15 4.97
CA ILE A 15 -2.64 -15.73 3.67
C ILE A 15 -2.43 -16.89 2.70
N TYR A 16 -3.52 -17.33 2.08
CA TYR A 16 -3.52 -18.46 1.13
C TYR A 16 -3.94 -18.05 -0.29
N ASP A 17 -4.64 -16.93 -0.43
CA ASP A 17 -5.05 -16.40 -1.72
C ASP A 17 -4.71 -14.92 -1.80
N TRP A 18 -4.16 -14.52 -2.94
CA TRP A 18 -3.52 -13.25 -3.12
C TRP A 18 -4.28 -12.43 -4.16
N LYS A 19 -4.22 -11.12 -4.03
CA LYS A 19 -4.69 -10.17 -5.02
C LYS A 19 -4.09 -10.50 -6.39
N ASN A 20 -4.91 -10.45 -7.44
CA ASN A 20 -4.47 -10.77 -8.80
C ASN A 20 -3.39 -9.82 -9.32
N GLU A 21 -3.50 -8.53 -9.00
CA GLU A 21 -2.53 -7.49 -9.36
C GLU A 21 -1.99 -6.85 -8.08
N LEU A 22 -0.69 -6.87 -7.90
CA LEU A 22 -0.05 -6.25 -6.75
C LEU A 22 0.31 -4.80 -7.08
N ASP A 23 -0.37 -3.87 -6.41
CA ASP A 23 -0.08 -2.45 -6.51
C ASP A 23 1.21 -2.08 -5.75
N SER A 24 1.71 -0.87 -5.97
CA SER A 24 2.74 -0.31 -5.10
C SER A 24 2.23 -0.29 -3.66
N HIS A 25 3.10 -0.73 -2.72
CA HIS A 25 2.80 -0.83 -1.28
C HIS A 25 1.73 -1.86 -0.91
N TRP A 26 1.58 -2.92 -1.70
CA TRP A 26 0.58 -3.98 -1.51
C TRP A 26 0.59 -4.62 -0.10
N LEU A 27 1.71 -4.59 0.61
CA LEU A 27 1.81 -5.10 1.98
C LEU A 27 1.24 -4.12 3.04
N SER A 28 1.13 -2.82 2.72
CA SER A 28 0.69 -1.80 3.67
C SER A 28 -0.71 -2.04 4.24
N PRO A 29 -1.73 -2.46 3.48
CA PRO A 29 -3.05 -2.77 4.03
C PRO A 29 -3.03 -3.90 5.06
N LEU A 30 -2.10 -4.84 4.92
CA LEU A 30 -1.94 -5.97 5.84
C LEU A 30 -1.20 -5.57 7.11
N VAL A 31 -0.22 -4.66 7.02
CA VAL A 31 0.61 -4.22 8.15
C VAL A 31 -0.07 -3.14 8.99
N ASN A 32 -0.86 -2.27 8.36
CA ASN A 32 -1.49 -1.12 9.03
C ASN A 32 -2.76 -1.47 9.82
N GLN A 33 -2.86 -2.70 10.33
CA GLN A 33 -3.96 -3.14 11.18
C GLN A 33 -3.58 -3.03 12.67
N ASN A 34 -4.53 -2.61 13.50
CA ASN A 34 -4.31 -2.49 14.94
C ASN A 34 -4.26 -3.88 15.62
N ASN A 35 -3.39 -4.00 16.63
CA ASN A 35 -3.24 -5.21 17.44
C ASN A 35 -2.89 -6.48 16.63
N LEU A 36 -2.08 -6.32 15.61
CA LEU A 36 -1.64 -7.35 14.71
C LEU A 36 -0.11 -7.39 14.65
N ILE A 37 0.46 -8.59 14.65
CA ILE A 37 1.86 -8.80 14.28
C ILE A 37 1.87 -9.50 12.93
N VAL A 38 2.56 -8.89 11.97
CA VAL A 38 2.70 -9.43 10.62
C VAL A 38 4.10 -10.00 10.46
N SER A 39 4.19 -11.25 10.01
CA SER A 39 5.43 -11.87 9.57
C SER A 39 5.34 -12.10 8.07
N ALA A 40 6.28 -11.54 7.34
CA ALA A 40 6.47 -11.79 5.93
C ALA A 40 7.80 -12.53 5.76
N ASP A 41 7.73 -13.78 5.35
CA ASP A 41 8.87 -14.66 5.18
C ASP A 41 9.20 -14.82 3.70
N PHE A 42 10.48 -14.61 3.36
CA PHE A 42 10.98 -14.65 1.99
C PHE A 42 11.93 -15.84 1.82
N GLY A 43 11.57 -16.75 0.94
CA GLY A 43 12.38 -17.91 0.60
C GLY A 43 13.08 -17.76 -0.73
N ILE A 44 14.26 -18.38 -0.87
CA ILE A 44 14.94 -18.47 -2.17
C ILE A 44 14.28 -19.59 -2.95
N ALA A 45 13.75 -19.28 -4.11
CA ALA A 45 13.27 -20.28 -5.06
C ALA A 45 14.44 -20.80 -5.91
N ASP A 46 14.54 -22.12 -6.11
CA ASP A 46 15.52 -22.67 -7.04
C ASP A 46 15.20 -22.19 -8.46
N THR A 47 16.13 -21.45 -9.04
CA THR A 47 15.96 -20.82 -10.34
C THR A 47 15.62 -21.83 -11.44
N ARG A 48 16.12 -23.06 -11.37
CA ARG A 48 15.85 -24.09 -12.37
C ARG A 48 14.44 -24.65 -12.23
N GLU A 49 14.01 -24.90 -11.01
CA GLU A 49 12.68 -25.43 -10.72
C GLU A 49 11.61 -24.40 -11.07
N VAL A 50 11.81 -23.15 -10.65
CA VAL A 50 10.88 -22.06 -10.95
C VAL A 50 10.82 -21.78 -12.46
N LYS A 51 11.93 -21.79 -13.18
CA LYS A 51 11.91 -21.67 -14.64
C LYS A 51 11.04 -22.76 -15.27
N ARG A 52 11.16 -24.01 -14.82
CA ARG A 52 10.30 -25.09 -15.32
C ARG A 52 8.82 -24.87 -15.01
N MET A 53 8.50 -24.34 -13.82
CA MET A 53 7.11 -24.02 -13.45
C MET A 53 6.56 -22.91 -14.33
N ILE A 54 7.31 -21.83 -14.55
CA ILE A 54 6.92 -20.74 -15.43
C ILE A 54 6.72 -21.24 -16.87
N ASP A 55 7.65 -22.02 -17.41
CA ASP A 55 7.55 -22.57 -18.77
C ASP A 55 6.32 -23.47 -18.92
N ARG A 56 5.99 -24.27 -17.90
CA ARG A 56 4.76 -25.09 -17.90
C ARG A 56 3.52 -24.20 -17.90
N SER A 57 3.42 -23.25 -16.95
CA SER A 57 2.27 -22.34 -16.85
C SER A 57 2.12 -21.49 -18.11
N PHE A 58 3.23 -21.03 -18.68
CA PHE A 58 3.23 -20.31 -19.95
C PHE A 58 2.66 -21.15 -21.10
N THR A 59 3.07 -22.40 -21.19
CA THR A 59 2.56 -23.34 -22.23
C THR A 59 1.08 -23.62 -22.04
N GLU A 60 0.62 -23.83 -20.79
CA GLU A 60 -0.79 -24.06 -20.48
C GLU A 60 -1.65 -22.84 -20.82
N GLN A 61 -1.22 -21.63 -20.45
CA GLN A 61 -1.97 -20.39 -20.77
C GLN A 61 -1.96 -20.09 -22.26
N LYS A 62 -0.87 -20.38 -22.95
CA LYS A 62 -0.82 -20.28 -24.41
C LYS A 62 -1.85 -21.18 -25.09
N ILE A 63 -1.96 -22.43 -24.65
CA ILE A 63 -2.96 -23.38 -25.18
C ILE A 63 -4.37 -22.87 -24.87
N ARG A 64 -4.65 -22.43 -23.63
CA ARG A 64 -5.95 -21.86 -23.26
C ARG A 64 -6.31 -20.66 -24.12
N PHE A 65 -5.42 -19.71 -24.30
CA PHE A 65 -5.64 -18.54 -25.15
C PHE A 65 -5.97 -18.90 -26.60
N GLN A 66 -5.37 -20.00 -27.12
CA GLN A 66 -5.62 -20.46 -28.49
C GLN A 66 -6.89 -21.30 -28.63
N THR A 67 -7.36 -21.96 -27.57
CA THR A 67 -8.50 -22.89 -27.60
C THR A 67 -9.81 -22.30 -27.05
N GLU A 68 -9.71 -21.22 -26.26
CA GLU A 68 -10.86 -20.57 -25.67
C GLU A 68 -11.63 -19.74 -26.73
N HIS A 69 -12.95 -19.95 -26.81
CA HIS A 69 -13.80 -19.30 -27.81
C HIS A 69 -14.81 -18.31 -27.20
N LYS A 70 -14.82 -18.15 -25.87
CA LYS A 70 -15.65 -17.16 -25.19
C LYS A 70 -14.87 -15.88 -24.99
N ASP A 71 -15.38 -14.75 -25.47
CA ASP A 71 -14.68 -13.46 -25.51
C ASP A 71 -14.10 -13.04 -24.14
N GLY A 72 -14.83 -13.19 -23.02
CA GLY A 72 -14.35 -12.83 -21.67
C GLY A 72 -13.22 -13.74 -21.18
N GLU A 73 -13.36 -15.04 -21.33
CA GLU A 73 -12.36 -16.04 -20.89
C GLU A 73 -11.09 -15.96 -21.77
N GLN A 74 -11.26 -15.62 -23.05
CA GLN A 74 -10.13 -15.40 -23.98
C GLN A 74 -9.33 -14.14 -23.63
N MET A 75 -9.99 -13.04 -23.24
CA MET A 75 -9.32 -11.82 -22.78
C MET A 75 -8.50 -12.08 -21.52
N ASP A 76 -9.07 -12.78 -20.55
CA ASP A 76 -8.36 -13.12 -19.29
C ASP A 76 -7.18 -14.06 -19.54
N ALA A 77 -7.34 -15.06 -20.39
CA ALA A 77 -6.26 -15.96 -20.80
C ALA A 77 -5.15 -15.20 -21.55
N GLY A 78 -5.52 -14.25 -22.41
CA GLY A 78 -4.59 -13.40 -23.13
C GLY A 78 -3.76 -12.50 -22.22
N ARG A 79 -4.41 -11.88 -21.21
CA ARG A 79 -3.72 -11.07 -20.20
C ARG A 79 -2.74 -11.89 -19.38
N ARG A 80 -3.17 -13.02 -18.84
CA ARG A 80 -2.29 -13.94 -18.09
C ARG A 80 -1.14 -14.48 -18.92
N TYR A 81 -1.38 -14.74 -20.19
CA TYR A 81 -0.32 -15.15 -21.12
C TYR A 81 0.73 -14.06 -21.31
N GLN A 82 0.32 -12.80 -21.44
CA GLN A 82 1.21 -11.67 -21.60
C GLN A 82 2.05 -11.42 -20.31
N GLU A 83 1.43 -11.46 -19.15
CA GLU A 83 2.08 -11.33 -17.86
C GLU A 83 3.15 -12.43 -17.63
N LEU A 84 2.81 -13.69 -17.94
CA LEU A 84 3.76 -14.80 -17.85
C LEU A 84 4.90 -14.67 -18.85
N LYS A 85 4.65 -14.10 -20.02
CA LYS A 85 5.69 -13.83 -21.02
C LYS A 85 6.67 -12.78 -20.50
N GLU A 86 6.16 -11.69 -19.96
CA GLU A 86 6.98 -10.61 -19.37
C GLU A 86 7.80 -11.11 -18.19
N LEU A 87 7.20 -11.87 -17.28
CA LEU A 87 7.89 -12.50 -16.16
C LEU A 87 8.99 -13.44 -16.63
N ARG A 88 8.72 -14.30 -17.62
CA ARG A 88 9.70 -15.20 -18.21
C ARG A 88 10.89 -14.45 -18.82
N ASP A 89 10.60 -13.38 -19.56
CA ASP A 89 11.62 -12.56 -20.21
C ASP A 89 12.45 -11.78 -19.16
N ALA A 90 11.85 -11.30 -18.10
CA ALA A 90 12.52 -10.66 -16.98
C ALA A 90 13.47 -11.63 -16.25
N VAL A 91 13.02 -12.85 -15.97
CA VAL A 91 13.85 -13.89 -15.33
C VAL A 91 14.97 -14.38 -16.24
N ALA A 92 14.72 -14.49 -17.56
CA ALA A 92 15.71 -15.01 -18.50
C ALA A 92 16.78 -13.99 -18.88
N ASN A 93 16.38 -12.73 -19.12
CA ASN A 93 17.20 -11.72 -19.79
C ASN A 93 17.59 -10.54 -18.89
N GLN A 94 16.80 -10.23 -17.83
CA GLN A 94 17.01 -9.08 -16.98
C GLN A 94 17.57 -9.42 -15.59
N GLY A 95 17.81 -10.73 -15.32
CA GLY A 95 18.34 -11.18 -14.04
C GLY A 95 17.35 -11.08 -12.88
N GLU A 96 16.04 -10.98 -13.17
CA GLU A 96 15.01 -10.97 -12.14
C GLU A 96 15.05 -12.24 -11.28
N THR A 97 14.90 -12.07 -9.99
CA THR A 97 14.95 -13.16 -9.01
C THR A 97 13.57 -13.45 -8.46
N LEU A 98 13.22 -14.72 -8.39
CA LEU A 98 11.96 -15.16 -7.82
C LEU A 98 12.13 -15.60 -6.37
N ARG A 99 11.14 -15.31 -5.54
CA ARG A 99 11.10 -15.64 -4.12
C ARG A 99 9.77 -16.27 -3.77
N PHE A 100 9.82 -17.23 -2.87
CA PHE A 100 8.62 -17.67 -2.15
C PHE A 100 8.28 -16.67 -1.05
N VAL A 101 7.04 -16.28 -0.96
CA VAL A 101 6.56 -15.33 0.04
C VAL A 101 5.41 -15.97 0.82
N THR A 102 5.56 -16.00 2.14
CA THR A 102 4.50 -16.43 3.04
C THR A 102 4.21 -15.31 4.03
N ILE A 103 2.94 -14.95 4.19
CA ILE A 103 2.52 -13.93 5.15
C ILE A 103 1.67 -14.58 6.22
N ARG A 104 2.04 -14.32 7.47
CA ARG A 104 1.34 -14.76 8.68
C ARG A 104 0.93 -13.56 9.51
N LEU A 105 -0.29 -13.62 10.01
CA LEU A 105 -0.91 -12.58 10.81
C LEU A 105 -1.18 -13.15 12.20
N TYR A 106 -0.44 -12.69 13.21
CA TYR A 106 -0.65 -13.12 14.59
C TYR A 106 -1.51 -12.11 15.34
N VAL A 107 -2.60 -12.62 15.91
CA VAL A 107 -3.58 -11.88 16.71
C VAL A 107 -3.62 -12.48 18.11
N SER A 108 -3.72 -11.66 19.15
CA SER A 108 -3.84 -12.14 20.52
C SER A 108 -4.87 -11.35 21.34
N ALA A 109 -5.45 -12.00 22.34
CA ALA A 109 -6.38 -11.39 23.28
C ALA A 109 -6.27 -12.04 24.65
N LYS A 110 -6.82 -11.38 25.69
CA LYS A 110 -6.87 -11.95 27.05
C LYS A 110 -7.98 -12.98 27.23
N LYS A 111 -9.06 -12.84 26.45
CA LYS A 111 -10.23 -13.74 26.46
C LYS A 111 -10.41 -14.39 25.10
N LEU A 112 -11.02 -15.57 25.10
CA LEU A 112 -11.27 -16.31 23.85
C LEU A 112 -12.26 -15.61 22.94
N ASP A 113 -13.37 -15.12 23.50
CA ASP A 113 -14.42 -14.40 22.76
C ASP A 113 -13.85 -13.15 22.07
N GLU A 114 -12.97 -12.42 22.79
CA GLU A 114 -12.28 -11.25 22.24
C GLU A 114 -11.32 -11.65 21.11
N LEU A 115 -10.65 -12.80 21.22
CA LEU A 115 -9.79 -13.31 20.16
C LEU A 115 -10.61 -13.63 18.89
N GLU A 116 -11.75 -14.30 19.04
CA GLU A 116 -12.62 -14.65 17.92
C GLU A 116 -13.15 -13.40 17.20
N GLU A 117 -13.57 -12.39 17.97
CA GLU A 117 -13.99 -11.10 17.41
C GLU A 117 -12.85 -10.40 16.64
N ARG A 118 -11.63 -10.40 17.20
CA ARG A 118 -10.47 -9.81 16.53
C ARG A 118 -10.10 -10.56 15.26
N VAL A 119 -10.11 -11.89 15.28
CA VAL A 119 -9.85 -12.74 14.11
C VAL A 119 -10.84 -12.41 12.99
N THR A 120 -12.13 -12.32 13.30
CA THR A 120 -13.17 -11.97 12.32
C THR A 120 -12.93 -10.57 11.72
N LYS A 121 -12.61 -9.58 12.56
CA LYS A 121 -12.29 -8.22 12.09
C LYS A 121 -11.08 -8.19 11.15
N ILE A 122 -10.02 -8.93 11.50
CA ILE A 122 -8.83 -8.99 10.65
C ILE A 122 -9.13 -9.71 9.34
N GLN A 123 -9.89 -10.80 9.35
CA GLN A 123 -10.30 -11.47 8.11
C GLN A 123 -11.08 -10.53 7.19
N SER A 124 -12.08 -9.82 7.70
CA SER A 124 -12.84 -8.85 6.91
C SER A 124 -11.97 -7.71 6.37
N ALA A 125 -11.00 -7.22 7.15
CA ALA A 125 -10.08 -6.17 6.69
C ALA A 125 -9.15 -6.67 5.58
N VAL A 126 -8.67 -7.91 5.69
CA VAL A 126 -7.82 -8.58 4.70
C VAL A 126 -8.61 -8.84 3.41
N GLU A 127 -9.87 -9.30 3.52
CA GLU A 127 -10.78 -9.49 2.38
C GLU A 127 -11.10 -8.17 1.67
N THR A 128 -11.27 -7.08 2.41
CA THR A 128 -11.44 -5.74 1.82
C THR A 128 -10.22 -5.30 1.00
N ALA A 129 -9.04 -5.78 1.36
CA ALA A 129 -7.79 -5.56 0.62
C ALA A 129 -7.57 -6.59 -0.51
N GLU A 130 -8.58 -7.40 -0.82
CA GLU A 130 -8.57 -8.42 -1.88
C GLU A 130 -7.59 -9.58 -1.61
N TYR A 131 -7.28 -9.87 -0.33
CA TYR A 131 -6.55 -11.06 0.09
C TYR A 131 -7.47 -11.98 0.88
N HIS A 132 -7.13 -13.27 0.91
CA HIS A 132 -7.83 -14.21 1.77
C HIS A 132 -6.88 -14.87 2.76
N CYS A 133 -7.31 -14.93 4.01
CA CYS A 133 -6.54 -15.55 5.07
C CYS A 133 -7.42 -16.50 5.89
N THR A 134 -6.80 -17.49 6.51
CA THR A 134 -7.50 -18.45 7.35
C THR A 134 -6.68 -18.87 8.56
N VAL A 135 -7.39 -19.25 9.63
CA VAL A 135 -6.81 -19.92 10.79
C VAL A 135 -6.74 -21.42 10.47
N LEU A 136 -5.53 -21.92 10.21
CA LEU A 136 -5.32 -23.32 9.87
C LEU A 136 -5.59 -24.20 11.08
N LEU A 137 -6.60 -25.06 10.95
CA LEU A 137 -7.00 -26.00 12.00
C LEU A 137 -5.88 -27.03 12.22
N HIS A 138 -5.63 -27.36 13.50
CA HIS A 138 -4.62 -28.33 13.94
C HIS A 138 -3.16 -27.97 13.65
N GLU A 139 -2.84 -26.83 13.00
CA GLU A 139 -1.49 -26.40 12.65
C GLU A 139 -0.99 -25.19 13.44
N GLN A 140 -1.78 -24.67 14.36
CA GLN A 140 -1.46 -23.43 15.09
C GLN A 140 -0.12 -23.49 15.85
N LYS A 141 0.28 -24.67 16.34
CA LYS A 141 1.58 -24.86 16.99
C LYS A 141 2.73 -24.68 16.00
N GLN A 142 2.62 -25.27 14.82
CA GLN A 142 3.62 -25.18 13.76
C GLN A 142 3.67 -23.77 13.18
N GLU A 143 2.52 -23.14 12.97
CA GLU A 143 2.44 -21.74 12.52
C GLU A 143 3.09 -20.79 13.55
N TRP A 144 2.88 -21.03 14.85
CA TRP A 144 3.59 -20.29 15.90
C TRP A 144 5.11 -20.49 15.84
N GLN A 145 5.57 -21.70 15.64
CA GLN A 145 7.00 -21.97 15.46
C GLN A 145 7.55 -21.27 14.22
N ALA A 146 6.77 -21.25 13.12
CA ALA A 146 7.16 -20.61 11.89
C ALA A 146 7.39 -19.11 12.04
N LEU A 147 6.60 -18.39 12.87
CA LEU A 147 6.81 -16.97 13.15
C LEU A 147 8.22 -16.64 13.68
N LEU A 148 8.87 -17.59 14.33
CA LEU A 148 10.16 -17.42 15.00
C LEU A 148 11.34 -18.06 14.24
N LEU A 149 11.05 -18.75 13.14
CA LEU A 149 12.05 -19.50 12.38
C LEU A 149 12.33 -18.84 11.03
N PRO A 150 13.58 -18.78 10.58
CA PRO A 150 13.88 -18.38 9.22
C PRO A 150 13.29 -19.39 8.22
N TYR A 151 12.90 -18.91 7.02
CA TYR A 151 12.22 -19.67 5.98
C TYR A 151 12.81 -21.09 5.75
N LYS A 152 14.12 -21.21 5.63
CA LYS A 152 14.80 -22.52 5.45
C LYS A 152 14.54 -23.53 6.57
N ARG A 153 14.29 -23.07 7.79
CA ARG A 153 13.93 -23.94 8.92
C ARG A 153 12.44 -24.23 8.95
N GLN A 154 11.60 -23.30 8.48
CA GLN A 154 10.16 -23.53 8.33
C GLN A 154 9.89 -24.68 7.38
N GLN A 155 10.68 -24.84 6.32
CA GLN A 155 10.58 -25.97 5.37
C GLN A 155 10.85 -27.36 5.97
N LYS A 156 11.28 -27.43 7.23
CA LYS A 156 11.44 -28.68 7.99
C LYS A 156 10.27 -28.99 8.93
N LEU A 157 9.31 -28.08 9.03
CA LEU A 157 8.10 -28.30 9.82
C LEU A 157 7.15 -29.25 9.07
N SER A 158 6.33 -29.98 9.84
CA SER A 158 5.36 -30.94 9.25
C SER A 158 4.28 -30.30 8.39
N ASN A 159 4.10 -28.99 8.51
CA ASN A 159 3.15 -28.18 7.72
C ASN A 159 3.86 -27.23 6.73
N ALA A 160 5.08 -27.57 6.31
CA ALA A 160 5.85 -26.74 5.38
C ALA A 160 5.06 -26.41 4.11
N ARG A 161 5.14 -25.14 3.69
CA ARG A 161 4.50 -24.61 2.48
C ARG A 161 5.47 -23.67 1.79
N ASP A 162 5.49 -23.71 0.47
CA ASP A 162 6.38 -22.86 -0.32
C ASP A 162 5.91 -21.39 -0.37
N GLY A 163 4.64 -21.12 -0.14
CA GLY A 163 4.07 -19.78 -0.26
C GLY A 163 3.86 -19.35 -1.72
N GLN A 164 3.55 -18.06 -1.89
CA GLN A 164 3.35 -17.44 -3.21
C GLN A 164 4.69 -17.11 -3.85
N ILE A 165 4.84 -17.34 -5.15
CA ILE A 165 6.03 -16.95 -5.90
C ILE A 165 5.86 -15.53 -6.38
N LEU A 166 6.78 -14.64 -5.99
CA LEU A 166 6.82 -13.25 -6.43
C LEU A 166 8.19 -12.88 -7.01
N PRO A 167 8.24 -12.00 -8.02
CA PRO A 167 9.49 -11.39 -8.46
C PRO A 167 10.03 -10.44 -7.39
N GLY A 168 11.34 -10.27 -7.33
CA GLY A 168 12.00 -9.38 -6.38
C GLY A 168 11.57 -7.92 -6.53
N SER A 169 11.27 -7.49 -7.75
CA SER A 169 10.65 -6.19 -8.04
C SER A 169 9.33 -6.01 -7.32
N ALA A 170 8.39 -6.96 -7.42
CA ALA A 170 7.11 -6.90 -6.72
C ALA A 170 7.28 -6.92 -5.19
N ILE A 171 8.27 -7.66 -4.67
CA ILE A 171 8.59 -7.65 -3.23
C ILE A 171 9.07 -6.25 -2.80
N SER A 172 9.91 -5.62 -3.60
CA SER A 172 10.41 -4.24 -3.33
C SER A 172 9.26 -3.23 -3.33
N ASP A 173 8.32 -3.37 -4.26
CA ASP A 173 7.12 -2.53 -4.33
C ASP A 173 6.17 -2.74 -3.14
N GLY A 174 6.22 -3.90 -2.52
CA GLY A 174 5.47 -4.20 -1.31
C GLY A 174 5.99 -3.55 -0.03
N ASN A 175 7.08 -2.75 -0.08
CA ASN A 175 7.69 -2.17 1.11
C ASN A 175 6.67 -1.39 1.99
N PRO A 176 6.37 -1.86 3.22
CA PRO A 176 5.39 -1.20 4.08
C PRO A 176 5.98 -0.01 4.85
N PHE A 177 7.30 0.21 4.80
CA PHE A 177 8.01 1.26 5.54
C PHE A 177 8.15 2.56 4.74
N ASN A 178 7.28 2.79 3.79
CA ASN A 178 7.25 3.98 2.95
C ASN A 178 6.40 5.11 3.53
N PHE A 179 6.06 5.05 4.81
CA PHE A 179 5.27 6.08 5.47
C PHE A 179 5.88 7.45 5.27
N SER A 180 5.13 8.34 4.64
CA SER A 180 5.52 9.71 4.38
C SER A 180 4.55 10.67 5.06
N TYR A 181 5.10 11.69 5.69
CA TYR A 181 4.34 12.79 6.28
C TYR A 181 5.13 14.09 6.16
N LEU A 182 4.44 15.19 6.27
CA LEU A 182 5.04 16.51 6.42
C LEU A 182 4.40 17.20 7.60
N SER A 183 5.21 17.68 8.54
CA SER A 183 4.74 18.43 9.70
C SER A 183 5.62 19.66 9.90
N ASP A 184 5.28 20.73 9.21
CA ASP A 184 5.93 22.01 9.39
C ASP A 184 5.42 22.71 10.66
N PRO A 185 6.24 23.52 11.35
CA PRO A 185 5.76 24.39 12.40
C PRO A 185 4.83 25.48 11.83
N TYR A 186 3.85 25.91 12.62
CA TYR A 186 2.87 26.93 12.22
C TYR A 186 2.23 26.64 10.86
N SER A 187 1.82 25.41 10.66
CA SER A 187 1.26 24.90 9.42
C SER A 187 -0.21 24.59 9.53
N CYS A 188 -0.88 24.46 8.39
CA CYS A 188 -2.21 23.88 8.36
C CYS A 188 -2.24 22.52 7.71
N TYR A 189 -3.25 21.74 8.06
CA TYR A 189 -3.52 20.47 7.40
C TYR A 189 -4.00 20.71 5.96
N MET A 190 -3.23 20.20 5.01
CA MET A 190 -3.50 20.32 3.57
C MET A 190 -4.10 19.07 2.97
N GLY A 191 -4.00 17.93 3.67
CA GLY A 191 -4.45 16.64 3.21
C GLY A 191 -3.66 15.49 3.79
N SER A 192 -3.85 14.29 3.24
CA SER A 192 -3.09 13.10 3.59
C SER A 192 -2.17 12.69 2.44
N THR A 193 -1.06 12.07 2.78
CA THR A 193 -0.19 11.40 1.80
C THR A 193 -0.83 10.08 1.35
N PRO A 194 -0.37 9.46 0.26
CA PRO A 194 -0.83 8.12 -0.15
C PRO A 194 -0.63 7.05 0.93
N THR A 195 0.31 7.27 1.84
CA THR A 195 0.58 6.37 2.98
C THR A 195 -0.17 6.76 4.25
N MET A 196 -1.25 7.53 4.13
CA MET A 196 -2.12 8.00 5.23
C MET A 196 -1.42 8.90 6.26
N GLY A 197 -0.22 9.41 5.97
CA GLY A 197 0.44 10.40 6.79
C GLY A 197 -0.18 11.78 6.63
N SER A 198 -0.17 12.61 7.68
CA SER A 198 -0.64 13.99 7.60
C SER A 198 0.30 14.85 6.75
N PHE A 199 -0.28 15.73 5.94
CA PHE A 199 0.44 16.73 5.16
C PHE A 199 0.12 18.12 5.71
N ASN A 200 0.94 18.56 6.68
CA ASN A 200 0.86 19.88 7.30
C ASN A 200 1.95 20.76 6.71
N PHE A 201 1.56 21.73 5.89
CA PHE A 201 2.47 22.52 5.09
C PHE A 201 2.48 23.99 5.50
N ASN A 202 3.69 24.57 5.59
CA ASN A 202 3.91 26.00 5.74
C ASN A 202 4.90 26.47 4.66
N LEU A 203 4.47 27.40 3.82
CA LEU A 203 5.29 27.96 2.73
C LEU A 203 6.56 28.63 3.25
N PHE A 204 6.53 29.20 4.45
CA PHE A 204 7.66 29.94 5.04
C PHE A 204 8.63 29.06 5.85
N THR A 205 8.43 27.75 5.85
CA THR A 205 9.37 26.83 6.50
C THR A 205 10.52 26.46 5.55
N LYS A 206 11.74 26.84 5.88
CA LYS A 206 12.98 26.41 5.20
C LYS A 206 13.48 25.11 5.79
N THR A 207 13.95 24.24 4.92
CA THR A 207 14.64 22.99 5.27
C THR A 207 15.85 22.80 4.35
N LYS A 208 16.67 21.78 4.60
CA LYS A 208 17.77 21.42 3.68
C LYS A 208 17.31 21.13 2.24
N LYS A 209 16.04 20.77 2.04
CA LYS A 209 15.43 20.48 0.73
C LYS A 209 14.59 21.63 0.18
N ARG A 210 14.07 22.51 1.04
CA ARG A 210 13.29 23.70 0.67
C ARG A 210 14.09 24.94 1.02
N LEU A 211 14.77 25.50 0.05
CA LEU A 211 15.75 26.57 0.24
C LEU A 211 15.15 27.98 0.06
N SER A 212 13.97 28.07 -0.57
CA SER A 212 13.28 29.33 -0.84
C SER A 212 11.80 29.27 -0.41
N TYR A 213 11.18 30.43 -0.31
CA TYR A 213 9.74 30.58 -0.01
C TYR A 213 8.89 30.70 -1.29
N ASN A 214 9.52 30.56 -2.47
CA ASN A 214 8.81 30.65 -3.73
C ASN A 214 8.08 29.34 -4.02
N ALA A 215 6.84 29.44 -4.44
CA ALA A 215 6.04 28.29 -4.90
C ALA A 215 5.43 28.60 -6.26
N LEU A 216 5.44 27.62 -7.14
CA LEU A 216 4.77 27.65 -8.42
C LEU A 216 3.64 26.62 -8.40
N VAL A 217 2.39 27.08 -8.64
CA VAL A 217 1.22 26.22 -8.70
C VAL A 217 0.72 26.18 -10.15
N TYR A 218 0.79 25.01 -10.77
CA TYR A 218 0.32 24.80 -12.14
C TYR A 218 -0.58 23.57 -12.25
N GLY A 219 -1.43 23.56 -13.26
CA GLY A 219 -2.37 22.46 -13.51
C GLY A 219 -3.40 22.84 -14.56
N ALA A 220 -4.17 21.87 -15.04
CA ALA A 220 -5.25 22.09 -15.99
C ALA A 220 -6.38 22.98 -15.38
N MET A 221 -7.25 23.51 -16.23
CA MET A 221 -8.44 24.21 -15.78
C MET A 221 -9.32 23.26 -14.94
N GLY A 222 -9.85 23.74 -13.83
CA GLY A 222 -10.67 22.93 -12.91
C GLY A 222 -9.88 22.01 -11.95
N SER A 223 -8.54 21.97 -11.99
CA SER A 223 -7.72 21.11 -11.13
C SER A 223 -7.58 21.55 -9.67
N GLY A 224 -8.26 22.63 -9.26
CA GLY A 224 -8.25 23.11 -7.86
C GLY A 224 -7.11 24.07 -7.50
N LYS A 225 -6.38 24.64 -8.47
CA LYS A 225 -5.29 25.62 -8.20
C LYS A 225 -5.73 26.79 -7.34
N SER A 226 -6.83 27.47 -7.74
CA SER A 226 -7.37 28.63 -7.01
C SER A 226 -7.86 28.23 -5.61
N THR A 227 -8.44 27.02 -5.47
CA THR A 227 -8.86 26.50 -4.17
C THR A 227 -7.68 26.27 -3.24
N LEU A 228 -6.59 25.71 -3.74
CA LEU A 228 -5.36 25.52 -2.97
C LEU A 228 -4.76 26.87 -2.54
N LEU A 229 -4.67 27.83 -3.47
CA LEU A 229 -4.14 29.17 -3.16
C LEU A 229 -5.02 29.91 -2.16
N LYS A 230 -6.36 29.84 -2.28
CA LYS A 230 -7.30 30.42 -1.30
C LYS A 230 -7.08 29.84 0.09
N LYS A 231 -6.91 28.53 0.20
CA LYS A 231 -6.62 27.86 1.49
C LYS A 231 -5.28 28.34 2.09
N LEU A 232 -4.23 28.47 1.29
CA LEU A 232 -2.95 28.98 1.76
C LEU A 232 -3.04 30.44 2.24
N ILE A 233 -3.76 31.29 1.51
CA ILE A 233 -4.00 32.69 1.85
C ILE A 233 -4.76 32.79 3.18
N GLU A 234 -5.84 32.05 3.31
CA GLU A 234 -6.67 32.00 4.52
C GLU A 234 -5.81 31.64 5.75
N VAL A 235 -5.00 30.61 5.64
CA VAL A 235 -4.14 30.16 6.74
C VAL A 235 -3.12 31.20 7.12
N GLN A 236 -2.45 31.87 6.16
CA GLN A 236 -1.47 32.89 6.45
C GLN A 236 -2.13 34.11 7.08
N ALA A 237 -3.31 34.52 6.61
CA ALA A 237 -4.09 35.60 7.20
C ALA A 237 -4.52 35.30 8.65
N LEU A 238 -4.93 34.05 8.94
CA LEU A 238 -5.28 33.60 10.29
C LEU A 238 -4.08 33.59 11.25
N PHE A 239 -2.87 33.36 10.74
CA PHE A 239 -1.63 33.48 11.53
C PHE A 239 -1.18 34.95 11.72
N GLY A 240 -1.89 35.92 11.12
CA GLY A 240 -1.58 37.33 11.26
C GLY A 240 -0.56 37.84 10.23
N ASP A 241 -0.28 37.08 9.19
CA ASP A 241 0.61 37.52 8.13
C ASP A 241 -0.07 38.50 7.16
N TYR A 242 0.71 39.45 6.62
CA TYR A 242 0.22 40.37 5.60
C TYR A 242 0.26 39.69 4.22
N VAL A 243 -0.92 39.39 3.69
CA VAL A 243 -1.04 38.78 2.36
C VAL A 243 -1.44 39.87 1.33
N ARG A 244 -0.71 39.86 0.20
CA ARG A 244 -1.03 40.73 -0.96
C ARG A 244 -1.25 39.84 -2.17
N ILE A 245 -2.36 40.11 -2.86
CA ILE A 245 -2.80 39.28 -4.00
C ILE A 245 -2.92 40.19 -5.22
N LEU A 246 -2.34 39.76 -6.35
CA LEU A 246 -2.65 40.31 -7.66
C LEU A 246 -3.65 39.35 -8.32
N ASP A 247 -4.90 39.82 -8.50
CA ASP A 247 -6.02 39.00 -8.96
C ASP A 247 -6.59 39.51 -10.28
N PRO A 248 -6.05 39.03 -11.42
CA PRO A 248 -6.56 39.45 -12.74
C PRO A 248 -7.98 38.96 -13.04
N SER A 249 -8.42 37.90 -12.35
CA SER A 249 -9.70 37.21 -12.60
C SER A 249 -10.84 37.67 -11.68
N GLY A 250 -10.54 38.37 -10.59
CA GLY A 250 -11.53 38.77 -9.58
C GLY A 250 -12.04 37.64 -8.68
N GLU A 251 -11.40 36.51 -8.67
CA GLU A 251 -11.84 35.31 -7.93
C GLU A 251 -11.63 35.42 -6.41
N TYR A 252 -10.75 36.30 -5.95
CA TYR A 252 -10.33 36.37 -4.54
C TYR A 252 -11.10 37.44 -3.74
N GLN A 253 -11.89 38.31 -4.38
CA GLN A 253 -12.63 39.37 -3.69
C GLN A 253 -13.47 38.83 -2.53
N PRO A 254 -14.30 37.78 -2.66
CA PRO A 254 -15.12 37.29 -1.54
C PRO A 254 -14.29 36.80 -0.35
N LEU A 255 -13.13 36.20 -0.62
CA LEU A 255 -12.21 35.72 0.42
C LEU A 255 -11.58 36.92 1.16
N VAL A 256 -11.12 37.93 0.43
CA VAL A 256 -10.52 39.15 1.00
C VAL A 256 -11.50 39.86 1.91
N GLU A 257 -12.76 40.02 1.48
CA GLU A 257 -13.84 40.64 2.28
C GLU A 257 -14.15 39.80 3.53
N ALA A 258 -14.23 38.46 3.41
CA ALA A 258 -14.48 37.57 4.55
C ALA A 258 -13.36 37.61 5.61
N LEU A 259 -12.12 37.85 5.19
CA LEU A 259 -10.96 38.00 6.08
C LEU A 259 -10.77 39.43 6.61
N GLY A 260 -11.67 40.36 6.31
CA GLY A 260 -11.58 41.76 6.71
C GLY A 260 -10.50 42.57 5.98
N GLY A 261 -10.05 42.05 4.82
CA GLY A 261 -9.06 42.69 3.97
C GLY A 261 -9.66 43.81 3.09
N LYS A 262 -8.79 44.48 2.33
CA LYS A 262 -9.17 45.54 1.39
C LYS A 262 -8.94 45.07 -0.04
N TYR A 263 -9.99 45.09 -0.86
CA TYR A 263 -9.92 44.86 -2.30
C TYR A 263 -9.85 46.22 -3.03
N LEU A 264 -8.91 46.34 -3.96
CA LEU A 264 -8.69 47.53 -4.77
C LEU A 264 -8.82 47.15 -6.24
N SER A 265 -9.76 47.76 -6.96
CA SER A 265 -9.85 47.64 -8.40
C SER A 265 -8.86 48.60 -9.08
N LEU A 266 -8.12 48.09 -10.07
CA LEU A 266 -7.13 48.82 -10.85
C LEU A 266 -7.64 49.16 -12.26
N ASP A 267 -8.96 49.18 -12.46
CA ASP A 267 -9.62 49.44 -13.74
C ASP A 267 -9.64 50.90 -14.20
N GLY A 268 -8.98 51.77 -13.43
CA GLY A 268 -8.83 53.19 -13.78
C GLY A 268 -10.08 54.04 -13.58
N ARG A 269 -11.06 53.58 -12.80
CA ARG A 269 -12.27 54.31 -12.39
C ARG A 269 -12.20 54.74 -10.93
#